data_bc97f487e62abd2796c64196833e60ca
#
_entry.id   bc97f487e62abd2796c64196833e60ca
#
_cell.length_a   1.000
_cell.length_b   1.000
_cell.length_c   1.000
_cell.angle_alpha   90.00
_cell.angle_beta   90.00
_cell.angle_gamma   90.00
#
_symmetry.space_group_name_H-M   'P 1'
#
loop_
_entity.id
_entity.type
_entity.pdbx_description
1 polymer ?
#
loop_
_entity_poly.entity_id
_entity_poly.type
_entity_poly.pdbx_seq_one_letter_code
_entity_poly.pdbx_strand_id
1 'polypeptide(L)'
;MSDDAAQYDEIRYLRAKRTVDDRALNQRVLQAFEASVRALARPARVLELGAGVGTMVPRLLEPARLTAASYTLVDRDGQSLAAAAAQLGDLSAAVLELDFVEDDVFAWLESYAEAPFDAVLASAFLDLVDLRALLPLVWRRLRPGAPFWFSINFDGETIFVPEHAADAEILARYHRTMDERVRGGRRAGESRTGRRLLEVVPATGARITAAGGSDWVVWPAAGRYPDDEAYFLHHIVHTIDEALAGTASLDPRTVASWVAARHAQIDGAELSYIAHQLDIAGHAPT
;
A
#
# COMPACT_ATOMS: atom_id res chain seq x y z
N MET A 1 -17.16 14.56 -22.00
CA MET A 1 -15.93 14.04 -21.32
C MET A 1 -15.74 14.97 -20.15
N SER A 2 -16.01 14.42 -19.01
CA SER A 2 -16.46 15.09 -17.80
C SER A 2 -15.33 15.74 -16.99
N ASP A 3 -15.72 16.80 -16.30
CA ASP A 3 -14.98 17.50 -15.22
C ASP A 3 -14.45 16.58 -14.10
N ASP A 4 -14.83 15.30 -14.11
CA ASP A 4 -14.58 14.31 -13.07
C ASP A 4 -13.10 13.83 -13.03
N ALA A 5 -12.43 13.72 -14.17
CA ALA A 5 -11.03 13.28 -14.23
C ALA A 5 -10.03 14.30 -13.64
N ALA A 6 -10.42 15.58 -13.55
CA ALA A 6 -9.62 16.62 -12.89
C ALA A 6 -9.87 16.69 -11.37
N GLN A 7 -10.90 16.03 -10.89
CA GLN A 7 -11.31 16.05 -9.47
C GLN A 7 -10.56 15.02 -8.62
N TYR A 8 -10.16 13.86 -9.21
CA TYR A 8 -9.46 12.79 -8.51
C TYR A 8 -8.05 12.59 -9.07
N ASP A 9 -7.05 13.10 -8.35
CA ASP A 9 -5.62 13.04 -8.69
C ASP A 9 -4.93 11.99 -7.83
N GLU A 10 -4.28 11.01 -8.46
CA GLU A 10 -3.61 9.90 -7.78
C GLU A 10 -2.47 10.37 -6.88
N ILE A 11 -1.67 11.35 -7.34
CA ILE A 11 -0.54 11.88 -6.54
C ILE A 11 -1.07 12.59 -5.29
N ARG A 12 -2.16 13.37 -5.43
CA ARG A 12 -2.81 13.99 -4.28
C ARG A 12 -3.37 12.94 -3.31
N TYR A 13 -3.99 11.88 -3.83
CA TYR A 13 -4.47 10.76 -3.01
C TYR A 13 -3.34 10.11 -2.23
N LEU A 14 -2.23 9.76 -2.87
CA LEU A 14 -1.07 9.17 -2.20
C LEU A 14 -0.46 10.08 -1.13
N ARG A 15 -0.51 11.40 -1.33
CA ARG A 15 -0.09 12.39 -0.33
C ARG A 15 -1.08 12.52 0.82
N ALA A 16 -2.38 12.58 0.54
CA ALA A 16 -3.45 12.66 1.52
C ALA A 16 -3.49 11.42 2.42
N LYS A 17 -3.23 10.25 1.82
CA LYS A 17 -3.15 8.96 2.49
C LYS A 17 -2.01 8.87 3.52
N ARG A 18 -0.95 9.67 3.39
CA ARG A 18 0.26 9.57 4.22
C ARG A 18 -0.03 9.64 5.71
N THR A 19 -0.85 10.59 6.17
CA THR A 19 -1.18 10.76 7.58
C THR A 19 -2.01 9.61 8.13
N VAL A 20 -2.87 9.03 7.29
CA VAL A 20 -3.65 7.83 7.62
C VAL A 20 -2.71 6.63 7.80
N ASP A 21 -1.79 6.41 6.86
CA ASP A 21 -0.77 5.35 6.93
C ASP A 21 0.11 5.51 8.16
N ASP A 22 0.63 6.73 8.43
CA ASP A 22 1.53 7.01 9.55
C ASP A 22 0.91 6.59 10.91
N ARG A 23 -0.40 6.79 11.06
CA ARG A 23 -1.12 6.34 12.26
C ARG A 23 -1.41 4.85 12.27
N ALA A 24 -1.58 4.25 11.11
CA ALA A 24 -1.97 2.86 10.94
C ALA A 24 -0.80 1.88 11.12
N LEU A 25 0.42 2.25 10.69
CA LEU A 25 1.59 1.37 10.74
C LEU A 25 1.77 0.72 12.10
N ASN A 26 1.84 -0.61 12.12
CA ASN A 26 2.02 -1.37 13.35
C ASN A 26 3.43 -1.18 13.92
N GLN A 27 3.53 -0.45 15.02
CA GLN A 27 4.81 -0.07 15.62
C GLN A 27 5.66 -1.26 16.05
N ARG A 28 5.04 -2.37 16.50
CA ARG A 28 5.77 -3.59 16.87
C ARG A 28 6.39 -4.27 15.66
N VAL A 29 5.66 -4.30 14.54
CA VAL A 29 6.15 -4.89 13.28
C VAL A 29 7.26 -4.03 12.70
N LEU A 30 7.08 -2.70 12.68
CA LEU A 30 8.11 -1.75 12.25
C LEU A 30 9.38 -1.91 13.08
N GLN A 31 9.30 -1.95 14.41
CA GLN A 31 10.45 -2.12 15.30
C GLN A 31 11.21 -3.44 15.05
N ALA A 32 10.49 -4.53 14.74
CA ALA A 32 11.10 -5.81 14.40
C ALA A 32 11.90 -5.72 13.09
N PHE A 33 11.36 -5.05 12.07
CA PHE A 33 12.08 -4.79 10.83
C PHE A 33 13.31 -3.89 11.05
N GLU A 34 13.13 -2.77 11.78
CA GLU A 34 14.22 -1.85 12.10
C GLU A 34 15.38 -2.52 12.82
N ALA A 35 15.08 -3.39 13.80
CA ALA A 35 16.13 -4.14 14.53
C ALA A 35 16.96 -5.00 13.56
N SER A 36 16.29 -5.63 12.57
CA SER A 36 16.96 -6.44 11.56
C SER A 36 17.79 -5.59 10.58
N VAL A 37 17.25 -4.44 10.14
CA VAL A 37 17.96 -3.53 9.24
C VAL A 37 19.18 -2.89 9.89
N ARG A 38 19.11 -2.57 11.20
CA ARG A 38 20.29 -2.04 11.94
C ARG A 38 21.45 -3.01 12.01
N ALA A 39 21.17 -4.31 11.93
CA ALA A 39 22.20 -5.35 11.97
C ALA A 39 22.87 -5.60 10.60
N LEU A 40 22.37 -4.99 9.51
CA LEU A 40 22.92 -5.15 8.18
C LEU A 40 24.31 -4.49 8.05
N ALA A 41 25.16 -5.08 7.21
CA ALA A 41 26.40 -4.43 6.78
C ALA A 41 26.10 -3.14 5.99
N ARG A 42 26.98 -2.15 6.07
CA ARG A 42 26.82 -0.87 5.38
C ARG A 42 27.83 -0.72 4.25
N PRO A 43 27.47 -0.05 3.13
CA PRO A 43 26.11 0.42 2.79
C PRO A 43 25.16 -0.73 2.49
N ALA A 44 23.93 -0.66 2.98
CA ALA A 44 22.91 -1.66 2.69
C ALA A 44 22.17 -1.34 1.37
N ARG A 45 21.78 -2.35 0.63
CA ARG A 45 20.94 -2.25 -0.58
C ARG A 45 19.50 -2.57 -0.22
N VAL A 46 18.60 -1.61 -0.37
CA VAL A 46 17.19 -1.74 0.00
C VAL A 46 16.31 -1.66 -1.25
N LEU A 47 15.34 -2.53 -1.34
CA LEU A 47 14.35 -2.57 -2.43
C LEU A 47 12.97 -2.19 -1.87
N GLU A 48 12.29 -1.24 -2.52
CA GLU A 48 10.88 -0.93 -2.30
C GLU A 48 10.07 -1.29 -3.54
N LEU A 49 9.02 -2.09 -3.37
CA LEU A 49 8.11 -2.51 -4.42
C LEU A 49 6.79 -1.73 -4.32
N GLY A 50 6.33 -1.15 -5.43
CA GLY A 50 5.14 -0.30 -5.46
C GLY A 50 5.37 0.98 -4.66
N ALA A 51 6.46 1.70 -4.96
CA ALA A 51 6.94 2.81 -4.14
C ALA A 51 6.05 4.07 -4.21
N GLY A 52 5.24 4.21 -5.26
CA GLY A 52 4.37 5.37 -5.46
C GLY A 52 5.16 6.68 -5.35
N VAL A 53 4.72 7.60 -4.49
CA VAL A 53 5.39 8.89 -4.26
C VAL A 53 6.51 8.82 -3.19
N GLY A 54 7.02 7.62 -2.86
CA GLY A 54 8.20 7.41 -2.02
C GLY A 54 8.01 7.73 -0.53
N THR A 55 6.80 7.57 0.00
CA THR A 55 6.49 7.94 1.40
C THR A 55 7.21 7.07 2.44
N MET A 56 7.70 5.88 2.08
CA MET A 56 8.42 5.00 3.01
C MET A 56 9.86 5.44 3.27
N VAL A 57 10.50 6.12 2.32
CA VAL A 57 11.89 6.60 2.46
C VAL A 57 12.05 7.48 3.71
N PRO A 58 11.28 8.57 3.91
CA PRO A 58 11.40 9.39 5.14
C PRO A 58 11.15 8.58 6.41
N ARG A 59 10.18 7.65 6.40
CA ARG A 59 9.85 6.80 7.56
C ARG A 59 11.02 5.93 8.01
N LEU A 60 11.87 5.51 7.07
CA LEU A 60 13.06 4.70 7.37
C LEU A 60 14.28 5.54 7.71
N LEU A 61 14.32 6.81 7.35
CA LEU A 61 15.42 7.73 7.70
C LEU A 61 15.32 8.25 9.13
N GLU A 62 14.13 8.37 9.70
CA GLU A 62 13.90 8.84 11.06
C GLU A 62 13.85 7.69 12.08
N PRO A 63 14.42 7.85 13.26
CA PRO A 63 15.66 8.46 13.67
C PRO A 63 16.84 7.49 13.48
N ALA A 64 17.63 7.63 12.44
CA ALA A 64 18.80 6.79 12.13
C ALA A 64 18.48 5.28 11.91
N ARG A 65 17.32 4.96 11.43
CA ARG A 65 16.89 3.59 11.12
C ARG A 65 17.66 3.01 9.95
N LEU A 66 17.84 3.82 8.91
CA LEU A 66 18.61 3.48 7.73
C LEU A 66 19.60 4.60 7.44
N THR A 67 20.90 4.34 7.56
CA THR A 67 21.97 5.29 7.25
C THR A 67 22.95 4.65 6.28
N ALA A 68 23.46 5.43 5.30
CA ALA A 68 24.37 4.95 4.25
C ALA A 68 23.79 3.71 3.53
N ALA A 69 22.85 3.92 2.62
CA ALA A 69 22.21 2.86 1.85
C ALA A 69 22.04 3.26 0.38
N SER A 70 22.01 2.26 -0.49
CA SER A 70 21.44 2.36 -1.82
C SER A 70 19.99 1.89 -1.76
N TYR A 71 19.05 2.70 -2.23
CA TYR A 71 17.62 2.46 -2.11
C TYR A 71 16.95 2.54 -3.47
N THR A 72 16.47 1.39 -3.95
CA THR A 72 15.81 1.27 -5.24
C THR A 72 14.29 1.29 -5.05
N LEU A 73 13.63 2.27 -5.67
CA LEU A 73 12.18 2.43 -5.69
C LEU A 73 11.65 1.94 -7.03
N VAL A 74 10.86 0.88 -7.02
CA VAL A 74 10.25 0.33 -8.24
C VAL A 74 8.77 0.61 -8.24
N ASP A 75 8.28 1.30 -9.24
CA ASP A 75 6.85 1.50 -9.51
C ASP A 75 6.61 1.58 -11.03
N ARG A 76 5.43 1.18 -11.45
CA ARG A 76 5.03 1.28 -12.86
C ARG A 76 4.55 2.68 -13.25
N ASP A 77 4.19 3.53 -12.27
CA ASP A 77 3.72 4.89 -12.50
C ASP A 77 4.87 5.89 -12.43
N GLY A 78 5.39 6.25 -13.61
CA GLY A 78 6.46 7.23 -13.76
C GLY A 78 6.11 8.62 -13.21
N GLN A 79 4.82 9.01 -13.18
CA GLN A 79 4.41 10.28 -12.60
C GLN A 79 4.57 10.30 -11.08
N SER A 80 4.17 9.22 -10.41
CA SER A 80 4.40 9.03 -8.98
C SER A 80 5.88 9.00 -8.64
N LEU A 81 6.70 8.29 -9.42
CA LEU A 81 8.17 8.27 -9.24
C LEU A 81 8.79 9.65 -9.46
N ALA A 82 8.34 10.41 -10.46
CA ALA A 82 8.81 11.79 -10.66
C ALA A 82 8.45 12.70 -9.48
N ALA A 83 7.25 12.53 -8.91
CA ALA A 83 6.84 13.22 -7.68
C ALA A 83 7.68 12.79 -6.46
N ALA A 84 8.01 11.50 -6.36
CA ALA A 84 8.92 10.98 -5.34
C ALA A 84 10.32 11.61 -5.48
N ALA A 85 10.89 11.60 -6.68
CA ALA A 85 12.21 12.17 -6.95
C ALA A 85 12.28 13.66 -6.60
N ALA A 86 11.25 14.43 -6.96
CA ALA A 86 11.15 15.84 -6.62
C ALA A 86 11.07 16.09 -5.10
N GLN A 87 10.37 15.22 -4.36
CA GLN A 87 10.20 15.34 -2.91
C GLN A 87 11.43 14.88 -2.13
N LEU A 88 12.12 13.84 -2.61
CA LEU A 88 13.21 13.17 -1.91
C LEU A 88 14.60 13.71 -2.31
N GLY A 89 14.68 14.56 -3.35
CA GLY A 89 15.94 15.06 -3.91
C GLY A 89 16.89 15.68 -2.89
N ASP A 90 16.35 16.43 -1.93
CA ASP A 90 17.14 17.05 -0.84
C ASP A 90 17.62 16.04 0.21
N LEU A 91 16.96 14.89 0.35
CA LEU A 91 17.31 13.83 1.30
C LEU A 91 18.42 12.92 0.76
N SER A 92 18.58 12.84 -0.57
CA SER A 92 19.52 11.95 -1.23
C SER A 92 20.99 12.36 -1.07
N ALA A 93 21.29 13.64 -0.85
CA ALA A 93 22.65 14.17 -0.96
C ALA A 93 23.61 13.77 0.17
N ALA A 94 23.11 13.31 1.33
CA ALA A 94 23.96 13.11 2.51
C ALA A 94 24.03 11.65 2.98
N VAL A 95 23.05 10.78 2.70
CA VAL A 95 22.92 9.48 3.36
C VAL A 95 22.41 8.35 2.46
N LEU A 96 21.67 8.65 1.37
CA LEU A 96 21.06 7.65 0.50
C LEU A 96 21.39 7.91 -0.97
N GLU A 97 21.76 6.85 -1.68
CA GLU A 97 21.71 6.79 -3.13
C GLU A 97 20.31 6.26 -3.52
N LEU A 98 19.47 7.12 -4.13
CA LEU A 98 18.13 6.79 -4.57
C LEU A 98 18.12 6.44 -6.05
N ASP A 99 17.58 5.27 -6.37
CA ASP A 99 17.37 4.79 -7.73
C ASP A 99 15.87 4.63 -7.98
N PHE A 100 15.33 5.34 -8.99
CA PHE A 100 13.92 5.36 -9.35
C PHE A 100 13.71 4.55 -10.63
N VAL A 101 13.01 3.44 -10.53
CA VAL A 101 12.81 2.49 -11.63
C VAL A 101 11.34 2.47 -12.03
N GLU A 102 11.04 3.03 -13.21
CA GLU A 102 9.73 2.93 -13.84
C GLU A 102 9.61 1.62 -14.61
N ASP A 103 9.00 0.60 -13.98
CA ASP A 103 8.78 -0.70 -14.60
C ASP A 103 7.67 -1.48 -13.89
N ASP A 104 7.12 -2.48 -14.56
CA ASP A 104 6.31 -3.52 -13.90
C ASP A 104 7.19 -4.36 -12.98
N VAL A 105 6.77 -4.51 -11.71
CA VAL A 105 7.55 -5.19 -10.68
C VAL A 105 7.92 -6.62 -11.07
N PHE A 106 7.02 -7.36 -11.76
CA PHE A 106 7.34 -8.72 -12.22
C PHE A 106 8.39 -8.72 -13.31
N ALA A 107 8.22 -7.87 -14.34
CA ALA A 107 9.16 -7.76 -15.46
C ALA A 107 10.54 -7.34 -14.96
N TRP A 108 10.57 -6.34 -14.07
CA TRP A 108 11.82 -5.86 -13.49
C TRP A 108 12.51 -6.93 -12.63
N LEU A 109 11.80 -7.61 -11.73
CA LEU A 109 12.37 -8.69 -10.92
C LEU A 109 12.85 -9.87 -11.80
N GLU A 110 12.18 -10.19 -12.89
CA GLU A 110 12.62 -11.24 -13.83
C GLU A 110 13.91 -10.87 -14.56
N SER A 111 14.07 -9.60 -14.97
CA SER A 111 15.23 -9.11 -15.72
C SER A 111 16.43 -8.69 -14.85
N TYR A 112 16.21 -8.37 -13.58
CA TYR A 112 17.25 -7.88 -12.68
C TYR A 112 18.37 -8.89 -12.49
N ALA A 113 19.61 -8.50 -12.82
CA ALA A 113 20.80 -9.38 -12.82
C ALA A 113 21.97 -8.86 -11.96
N GLU A 114 21.75 -7.77 -11.22
CA GLU A 114 22.78 -7.17 -10.39
C GLU A 114 22.92 -7.85 -9.01
N ALA A 115 23.73 -7.26 -8.13
CA ALA A 115 23.95 -7.75 -6.78
C ALA A 115 22.66 -7.82 -5.97
N PRO A 116 22.46 -8.84 -5.12
CA PRO A 116 21.25 -9.02 -4.33
C PRO A 116 21.03 -7.90 -3.33
N PHE A 117 19.79 -7.64 -2.99
CA PHE A 117 19.38 -6.68 -1.97
C PHE A 117 19.56 -7.25 -0.56
N ASP A 118 19.82 -6.37 0.40
CA ASP A 118 19.97 -6.68 1.82
C ASP A 118 18.65 -6.60 2.59
N ALA A 119 17.65 -5.90 2.03
CA ALA A 119 16.31 -5.80 2.59
C ALA A 119 15.27 -5.49 1.51
N VAL A 120 14.01 -5.85 1.76
CA VAL A 120 12.88 -5.48 0.90
C VAL A 120 11.71 -4.96 1.73
N LEU A 121 10.97 -4.02 1.16
CA LEU A 121 9.69 -3.59 1.69
C LEU A 121 8.66 -3.36 0.58
N ALA A 122 7.39 -3.43 0.98
CA ALA A 122 6.25 -3.06 0.16
C ALA A 122 5.15 -2.53 1.08
N SER A 123 4.55 -1.40 0.75
CA SER A 123 3.49 -0.77 1.54
C SER A 123 2.27 -0.51 0.68
N ALA A 124 1.09 -1.01 1.09
CA ALA A 124 -0.17 -0.89 0.34
C ALA A 124 -0.03 -1.32 -1.14
N PHE A 125 0.71 -2.37 -1.40
CA PHE A 125 1.03 -2.85 -2.75
C PHE A 125 0.65 -4.31 -2.97
N LEU A 126 0.85 -5.18 -1.98
CA LEU A 126 0.74 -6.62 -2.18
C LEU A 126 -0.70 -7.10 -2.43
N ASP A 127 -1.69 -6.32 -2.05
CA ASP A 127 -3.12 -6.53 -2.36
C ASP A 127 -3.49 -6.20 -3.83
N LEU A 128 -2.51 -5.72 -4.62
CA LEU A 128 -2.67 -5.41 -6.05
C LEU A 128 -2.02 -6.45 -6.97
N VAL A 129 -1.43 -7.54 -6.43
CA VAL A 129 -0.61 -8.48 -7.18
C VAL A 129 -0.87 -9.94 -6.79
N ASP A 130 -0.42 -10.89 -7.62
CA ASP A 130 -0.41 -12.31 -7.28
C ASP A 130 0.77 -12.64 -6.36
N LEU A 131 0.48 -12.84 -5.07
CA LEU A 131 1.49 -13.16 -4.05
C LEU A 131 2.29 -14.44 -4.36
N ARG A 132 1.61 -15.48 -4.87
CA ARG A 132 2.24 -16.78 -5.15
C ARG A 132 3.22 -16.69 -6.31
N ALA A 133 2.95 -15.82 -7.27
CA ALA A 133 3.85 -15.53 -8.37
C ALA A 133 4.97 -14.56 -7.97
N LEU A 134 4.67 -13.54 -7.17
CA LEU A 134 5.60 -12.46 -6.80
C LEU A 134 6.68 -12.91 -5.82
N LEU A 135 6.30 -13.53 -4.69
CA LEU A 135 7.24 -13.78 -3.59
C LEU A 135 8.46 -14.62 -3.99
N PRO A 136 8.34 -15.69 -4.81
CA PRO A 136 9.53 -16.41 -5.29
C PRO A 136 10.49 -15.55 -6.13
N LEU A 137 9.97 -14.56 -6.88
CA LEU A 137 10.80 -13.62 -7.63
C LEU A 137 11.54 -12.67 -6.67
N VAL A 138 10.84 -12.14 -5.68
CA VAL A 138 11.43 -11.27 -4.66
C VAL A 138 12.56 -11.97 -3.92
N TRP A 139 12.31 -13.20 -3.41
CA TRP A 139 13.32 -13.94 -2.65
C TRP A 139 14.60 -14.22 -3.44
N ARG A 140 14.49 -14.46 -4.75
CA ARG A 140 15.67 -14.65 -5.62
C ARG A 140 16.54 -13.40 -5.77
N ARG A 141 16.03 -12.22 -5.45
CA ARG A 141 16.75 -10.94 -5.54
C ARG A 141 17.30 -10.47 -4.19
N LEU A 142 17.07 -11.24 -3.13
CA LEU A 142 17.55 -10.95 -1.80
C LEU A 142 18.73 -11.85 -1.41
N ARG A 143 19.55 -11.36 -0.49
CA ARG A 143 20.48 -12.22 0.23
C ARG A 143 19.71 -13.24 1.07
N PRO A 144 20.25 -14.46 1.25
CA PRO A 144 19.66 -15.43 2.18
C PRO A 144 19.43 -14.82 3.57
N GLY A 145 18.22 -14.97 4.10
CA GLY A 145 17.85 -14.43 5.40
C GLY A 145 17.68 -12.90 5.47
N ALA A 146 17.66 -12.20 4.34
CA ALA A 146 17.43 -10.74 4.30
C ALA A 146 16.08 -10.37 4.94
N PRO A 147 16.00 -9.28 5.73
CA PRO A 147 14.76 -8.84 6.32
C PRO A 147 13.77 -8.31 5.26
N PHE A 148 12.49 -8.57 5.51
CA PHE A 148 11.39 -7.96 4.76
C PHE A 148 10.39 -7.27 5.68
N TRP A 149 9.69 -6.26 5.14
CA TRP A 149 8.56 -5.59 5.78
C TRP A 149 7.46 -5.34 4.76
N PHE A 150 6.31 -5.94 4.97
CA PHE A 150 5.12 -5.77 4.15
C PHE A 150 4.02 -5.14 5.01
N SER A 151 3.69 -3.88 4.72
CA SER A 151 2.77 -3.09 5.53
C SER A 151 1.52 -2.69 4.77
N ILE A 152 0.47 -2.36 5.53
CA ILE A 152 -0.80 -1.85 4.99
C ILE A 152 -1.39 -2.82 3.96
N ASN A 153 -1.51 -4.10 4.32
CA ASN A 153 -2.08 -5.13 3.45
C ASN A 153 -3.54 -5.34 3.79
N PHE A 154 -4.44 -4.98 2.87
CA PHE A 154 -5.89 -5.08 3.07
C PHE A 154 -6.32 -6.51 3.41
N ASP A 155 -7.23 -6.66 4.38
CA ASP A 155 -7.68 -7.97 4.87
C ASP A 155 -9.20 -8.15 4.92
N GLY A 156 -9.91 -7.54 3.98
CA GLY A 156 -11.28 -7.89 3.62
C GLY A 156 -12.38 -7.30 4.50
N GLU A 157 -12.08 -6.29 5.31
CA GLU A 157 -13.09 -5.58 6.09
C GLU A 157 -13.02 -4.09 5.84
N THR A 158 -14.16 -3.51 5.44
CA THR A 158 -14.36 -2.08 5.21
C THR A 158 -15.62 -1.64 5.93
N ILE A 159 -15.52 -0.62 6.77
CA ILE A 159 -16.62 -0.16 7.62
C ILE A 159 -16.79 1.35 7.44
N PHE A 160 -18.02 1.78 7.24
CA PHE A 160 -18.42 3.18 7.25
C PHE A 160 -19.39 3.44 8.41
N VAL A 161 -19.20 4.54 9.13
CA VAL A 161 -20.08 4.99 10.22
C VAL A 161 -20.45 6.44 9.97
N PRO A 162 -21.76 6.80 9.95
CA PRO A 162 -22.92 5.95 10.22
C PRO A 162 -23.16 4.90 9.13
N GLU A 163 -23.80 3.78 9.53
CA GLU A 163 -24.16 2.73 8.59
C GLU A 163 -25.17 3.19 7.55
N HIS A 164 -25.06 2.65 6.35
CA HIS A 164 -26.03 2.81 5.28
C HIS A 164 -26.64 1.44 4.90
N ALA A 165 -27.91 1.38 4.60
CA ALA A 165 -28.62 0.12 4.32
C ALA A 165 -27.99 -0.70 3.17
N ALA A 166 -27.30 -0.05 2.24
CA ALA A 166 -26.66 -0.73 1.10
C ALA A 166 -25.18 -1.12 1.38
N ASP A 167 -24.60 -0.80 2.53
CA ASP A 167 -23.18 -1.07 2.80
C ASP A 167 -22.80 -2.53 2.57
N ALA A 168 -23.53 -3.44 3.17
CA ALA A 168 -23.20 -4.86 3.11
C ALA A 168 -23.15 -5.39 1.66
N GLU A 169 -24.09 -4.98 0.81
CA GLU A 169 -24.15 -5.42 -0.58
C GLU A 169 -23.05 -4.77 -1.43
N ILE A 170 -22.88 -3.45 -1.30
CA ILE A 170 -21.90 -2.65 -2.04
C ILE A 170 -20.47 -3.11 -1.69
N LEU A 171 -20.15 -3.21 -0.41
CA LEU A 171 -18.81 -3.58 0.03
C LEU A 171 -18.47 -5.04 -0.31
N ALA A 172 -19.43 -5.96 -0.16
CA ALA A 172 -19.24 -7.34 -0.58
C ALA A 172 -18.95 -7.44 -2.09
N ARG A 173 -19.63 -6.63 -2.92
CA ARG A 173 -19.36 -6.59 -4.36
C ARG A 173 -18.03 -5.93 -4.67
N TYR A 174 -17.69 -4.82 -4.01
CA TYR A 174 -16.39 -4.16 -4.14
C TYR A 174 -15.23 -5.11 -3.85
N HIS A 175 -15.24 -5.81 -2.70
CA HIS A 175 -14.20 -6.77 -2.37
C HIS A 175 -14.09 -7.89 -3.42
N ARG A 176 -15.22 -8.34 -3.96
CA ARG A 176 -15.20 -9.33 -5.05
C ARG A 176 -14.55 -8.79 -6.32
N THR A 177 -14.67 -7.50 -6.65
CA THR A 177 -13.97 -6.91 -7.81
C THR A 177 -12.44 -6.97 -7.64
N MET A 178 -11.94 -6.86 -6.40
CA MET A 178 -10.50 -7.05 -6.11
C MET A 178 -10.08 -8.49 -6.41
N ASP A 179 -10.88 -9.48 -5.96
CA ASP A 179 -10.58 -10.91 -6.16
C ASP A 179 -10.68 -11.36 -7.63
N GLU A 180 -11.54 -10.69 -8.42
CA GLU A 180 -11.77 -10.97 -9.84
C GLU A 180 -10.78 -10.24 -10.77
N ARG A 181 -9.98 -9.31 -10.25
CA ARG A 181 -9.07 -8.50 -11.05
C ARG A 181 -7.99 -9.33 -11.73
N VAL A 182 -7.82 -9.11 -13.03
CA VAL A 182 -6.77 -9.75 -13.85
C VAL A 182 -6.02 -8.67 -14.63
N ARG A 183 -4.70 -8.74 -14.67
CA ARG A 183 -3.82 -7.91 -15.49
C ARG A 183 -2.77 -8.77 -16.17
N GLY A 184 -2.56 -8.57 -17.47
CA GLY A 184 -1.57 -9.35 -18.21
C GLY A 184 -1.77 -10.88 -18.10
N GLY A 185 -3.02 -11.35 -17.94
CA GLY A 185 -3.33 -12.78 -17.76
C GLY A 185 -3.03 -13.36 -16.38
N ARG A 186 -2.59 -12.54 -15.42
CA ARG A 186 -2.34 -12.93 -14.02
C ARG A 186 -3.41 -12.32 -13.09
N ARG A 187 -3.69 -12.97 -11.97
CA ARG A 187 -4.47 -12.34 -10.90
C ARG A 187 -3.75 -11.07 -10.44
N ALA A 188 -4.51 -10.00 -10.29
CA ALA A 188 -3.96 -8.68 -9.97
C ALA A 188 -4.67 -8.08 -8.76
N GLY A 189 -4.83 -8.88 -7.71
CA GLY A 189 -5.39 -8.45 -6.45
C GLY A 189 -6.04 -9.57 -5.68
N GLU A 190 -6.18 -9.35 -4.38
CA GLU A 190 -6.93 -10.21 -3.47
C GLU A 190 -7.43 -9.37 -2.29
N SER A 191 -8.73 -9.43 -1.99
CA SER A 191 -9.34 -8.67 -0.90
C SER A 191 -8.90 -9.13 0.51
N ARG A 192 -8.22 -10.27 0.63
CA ARG A 192 -7.78 -10.87 1.89
C ARG A 192 -6.27 -11.09 1.95
N THR A 193 -5.52 -10.20 1.33
CA THR A 193 -4.06 -10.28 1.23
C THR A 193 -3.39 -10.35 2.59
N GLY A 194 -3.83 -9.58 3.58
CA GLY A 194 -3.23 -9.56 4.92
C GLY A 194 -3.13 -10.95 5.53
N ARG A 195 -4.25 -11.69 5.64
CA ARG A 195 -4.25 -13.07 6.19
C ARG A 195 -3.58 -14.06 5.26
N ARG A 196 -3.62 -13.84 3.94
CA ARG A 196 -2.93 -14.69 2.96
C ARG A 196 -1.41 -14.65 3.11
N LEU A 197 -0.86 -13.52 3.47
CA LEU A 197 0.58 -13.40 3.73
C LEU A 197 1.03 -14.32 4.87
N LEU A 198 0.19 -14.52 5.90
CA LEU A 198 0.50 -15.44 7.00
C LEU A 198 0.58 -16.92 6.55
N GLU A 199 -0.10 -17.27 5.46
CA GLU A 199 -0.06 -18.60 4.84
C GLU A 199 1.07 -18.70 3.78
N VAL A 200 1.10 -17.75 2.85
CA VAL A 200 1.93 -17.84 1.64
C VAL A 200 3.40 -17.60 1.96
N VAL A 201 3.73 -16.63 2.82
CA VAL A 201 5.13 -16.32 3.17
C VAL A 201 5.85 -17.53 3.76
N PRO A 202 5.33 -18.22 4.81
CA PRO A 202 5.98 -19.42 5.33
C PRO A 202 6.05 -20.57 4.31
N ALA A 203 5.06 -20.70 3.43
CA ALA A 203 5.06 -21.73 2.40
C ALA A 203 6.18 -21.55 1.36
N THR A 204 6.78 -20.36 1.25
CA THR A 204 7.96 -20.08 0.41
C THR A 204 9.30 -20.35 1.11
N GLY A 205 9.28 -20.78 2.38
CA GLY A 205 10.48 -20.99 3.20
C GLY A 205 10.95 -19.72 3.96
N ALA A 206 10.26 -18.60 3.80
CA ALA A 206 10.53 -17.39 4.56
C ALA A 206 9.93 -17.48 5.97
N ARG A 207 10.45 -16.70 6.92
CA ARG A 207 10.02 -16.74 8.32
C ARG A 207 9.45 -15.40 8.76
N ILE A 208 8.19 -15.36 9.19
CA ILE A 208 7.57 -14.20 9.84
C ILE A 208 8.07 -14.11 11.27
N THR A 209 8.50 -12.93 11.70
CA THR A 209 8.97 -12.64 13.08
C THR A 209 8.03 -11.72 13.84
N ALA A 210 7.26 -10.90 13.13
CA ALA A 210 6.22 -10.05 13.71
C ALA A 210 5.05 -9.91 12.75
N ALA A 211 3.84 -9.83 13.31
CA ALA A 211 2.61 -9.52 12.59
C ALA A 211 1.66 -8.74 13.49
N GLY A 212 0.83 -7.88 12.93
CA GLY A 212 -0.16 -7.10 13.67
C GLY A 212 -1.06 -6.27 12.78
N GLY A 213 -2.20 -5.85 13.32
CA GLY A 213 -3.15 -4.98 12.63
C GLY A 213 -2.56 -3.60 12.35
N SER A 214 -2.89 -3.05 11.19
CA SER A 214 -2.51 -1.70 10.73
C SER A 214 -3.72 -1.00 10.13
N ASP A 215 -4.81 -0.97 10.87
CA ASP A 215 -6.08 -0.47 10.39
C ASP A 215 -6.02 1.01 10.04
N TRP A 216 -6.53 1.36 8.87
CA TRP A 216 -6.89 2.74 8.63
C TRP A 216 -8.12 3.08 9.48
N VAL A 217 -7.98 4.10 10.29
CA VAL A 217 -9.09 4.64 11.07
C VAL A 217 -9.12 6.14 10.84
N VAL A 218 -10.11 6.59 10.08
CA VAL A 218 -10.29 8.00 9.71
C VAL A 218 -11.62 8.49 10.28
N TRP A 219 -11.58 9.55 11.06
CA TRP A 219 -12.78 10.14 11.66
C TRP A 219 -12.62 11.65 11.80
N PRO A 220 -13.73 12.42 11.76
CA PRO A 220 -13.65 13.85 11.97
C PRO A 220 -13.40 14.17 13.45
N ALA A 221 -12.46 15.07 13.72
CA ALA A 221 -12.20 15.60 15.06
C ALA A 221 -12.55 17.09 15.10
N ALA A 222 -13.35 17.49 16.07
CA ALA A 222 -13.84 18.87 16.20
C ALA A 222 -14.50 19.43 14.91
N GLY A 223 -15.31 18.60 14.24
CA GLY A 223 -16.08 18.98 13.05
C GLY A 223 -15.26 19.11 11.76
N ARG A 224 -14.06 18.52 11.69
CA ARG A 224 -13.22 18.51 10.49
C ARG A 224 -12.32 17.27 10.45
N TYR A 225 -11.88 16.89 9.26
CA TYR A 225 -10.82 15.91 9.10
C TYR A 225 -9.44 16.58 9.23
N PRO A 226 -8.43 15.88 9.78
CA PRO A 226 -7.06 16.37 9.80
C PRO A 226 -6.47 16.40 8.37
N ASP A 227 -5.54 17.30 8.15
CA ASP A 227 -4.79 17.43 6.87
C ASP A 227 -5.70 17.38 5.62
N ASP A 228 -5.41 16.51 4.66
CA ASP A 228 -6.19 16.29 3.42
C ASP A 228 -7.01 14.98 3.47
N GLU A 229 -7.35 14.49 4.68
CA GLU A 229 -8.03 13.19 4.85
C GLU A 229 -9.49 13.20 4.36
N ALA A 230 -10.14 14.35 4.25
CA ALA A 230 -11.41 14.45 3.54
C ALA A 230 -11.26 14.05 2.08
N TYR A 231 -10.21 14.53 1.39
CA TYR A 231 -9.92 14.14 0.02
C TYR A 231 -9.60 12.64 -0.09
N PHE A 232 -8.83 12.08 0.84
CA PHE A 232 -8.60 10.65 0.93
C PHE A 232 -9.91 9.86 0.97
N LEU A 233 -10.87 10.26 1.80
CA LEU A 233 -12.19 9.62 1.90
C LEU A 233 -13.01 9.75 0.61
N HIS A 234 -13.04 10.94 0.00
CA HIS A 234 -13.69 11.14 -1.30
C HIS A 234 -13.10 10.22 -2.38
N HIS A 235 -11.77 10.05 -2.39
CA HIS A 235 -11.08 9.17 -3.33
C HIS A 235 -11.42 7.69 -3.07
N ILE A 236 -11.52 7.26 -1.80
CA ILE A 236 -11.97 5.89 -1.47
C ILE A 236 -13.39 5.63 -1.99
N VAL A 237 -14.32 6.56 -1.77
CA VAL A 237 -15.71 6.44 -2.28
C VAL A 237 -15.72 6.37 -3.80
N HIS A 238 -14.96 7.24 -4.47
CA HIS A 238 -14.80 7.24 -5.92
C HIS A 238 -14.21 5.91 -6.44
N THR A 239 -13.18 5.37 -5.79
CA THR A 239 -12.57 4.08 -6.16
C THR A 239 -13.59 2.93 -6.07
N ILE A 240 -14.46 2.96 -5.06
CA ILE A 240 -15.54 1.97 -4.92
C ILE A 240 -16.54 2.13 -6.06
N ASP A 241 -16.96 3.35 -6.38
CA ASP A 241 -17.89 3.65 -7.47
C ASP A 241 -17.35 3.17 -8.83
N GLU A 242 -16.13 3.54 -9.17
CA GLU A 242 -15.47 3.08 -10.40
C GLU A 242 -15.35 1.54 -10.48
N ALA A 243 -14.97 0.90 -9.38
CA ALA A 243 -14.88 -0.56 -9.34
C ALA A 243 -16.22 -1.27 -9.52
N LEU A 244 -17.33 -0.60 -9.19
CA LEU A 244 -18.68 -1.10 -9.35
C LEU A 244 -19.31 -0.72 -10.69
N ALA A 245 -18.73 0.21 -11.43
CA ALA A 245 -19.25 0.66 -12.73
C ALA A 245 -19.41 -0.52 -13.71
N GLY A 246 -20.60 -0.67 -14.25
CA GLY A 246 -20.91 -1.75 -15.20
C GLY A 246 -21.10 -3.13 -14.58
N THR A 247 -21.09 -3.28 -13.25
CA THR A 247 -21.39 -4.55 -12.60
C THR A 247 -22.91 -4.82 -12.66
N ALA A 248 -23.33 -5.86 -13.36
CA ALA A 248 -24.76 -6.20 -13.55
C ALA A 248 -25.47 -6.65 -12.26
N SER A 249 -24.76 -6.85 -11.16
CA SER A 249 -25.30 -7.42 -9.92
C SER A 249 -25.89 -6.40 -8.95
N LEU A 250 -25.68 -5.10 -9.19
CA LEU A 250 -26.18 -4.01 -8.33
C LEU A 250 -27.11 -3.09 -9.13
N ASP A 251 -28.15 -2.59 -8.48
CA ASP A 251 -28.96 -1.51 -9.07
C ASP A 251 -28.14 -0.21 -9.13
N PRO A 252 -27.91 0.38 -10.31
CA PRO A 252 -27.13 1.60 -10.45
C PRO A 252 -27.65 2.77 -9.62
N ARG A 253 -28.97 2.83 -9.36
CA ARG A 253 -29.58 3.88 -8.53
C ARG A 253 -29.19 3.71 -7.06
N THR A 254 -29.11 2.47 -6.58
CA THR A 254 -28.65 2.17 -5.22
C THR A 254 -27.20 2.58 -5.03
N VAL A 255 -26.33 2.26 -6.00
CA VAL A 255 -24.91 2.68 -5.98
C VAL A 255 -24.80 4.21 -5.99
N ALA A 256 -25.46 4.89 -6.92
CA ALA A 256 -25.43 6.35 -7.03
C ALA A 256 -25.95 7.04 -5.74
N SER A 257 -27.02 6.52 -5.13
CA SER A 257 -27.56 7.05 -3.87
C SER A 257 -26.58 6.86 -2.72
N TRP A 258 -25.91 5.70 -2.65
CA TRP A 258 -24.90 5.40 -1.65
C TRP A 258 -23.70 6.35 -1.79
N VAL A 259 -23.15 6.50 -3.00
CA VAL A 259 -22.03 7.39 -3.31
C VAL A 259 -22.34 8.83 -2.90
N ALA A 260 -23.52 9.34 -3.32
CA ALA A 260 -23.94 10.69 -2.96
C ALA A 260 -24.08 10.88 -1.44
N ALA A 261 -24.63 9.89 -0.72
CA ALA A 261 -24.75 9.92 0.72
C ALA A 261 -23.39 9.96 1.41
N ARG A 262 -22.41 9.15 0.94
CA ARG A 262 -21.05 9.11 1.50
C ARG A 262 -20.32 10.43 1.28
N HIS A 263 -20.37 11.01 0.08
CA HIS A 263 -19.80 12.32 -0.18
C HIS A 263 -20.42 13.42 0.71
N ALA A 264 -21.74 13.44 0.85
CA ALA A 264 -22.40 14.40 1.74
C ALA A 264 -21.98 14.24 3.21
N GLN A 265 -21.80 13.00 3.70
CA GLN A 265 -21.30 12.74 5.06
C GLN A 265 -19.84 13.18 5.24
N ILE A 266 -18.99 13.07 4.21
CA ILE A 266 -17.62 13.59 4.25
C ILE A 266 -17.65 15.11 4.32
N ASP A 267 -18.42 15.76 3.44
CA ASP A 267 -18.56 17.24 3.41
C ASP A 267 -19.10 17.79 4.73
N GLY A 268 -20.02 17.05 5.37
CA GLY A 268 -20.56 17.37 6.69
C GLY A 268 -19.63 17.05 7.87
N ALA A 269 -18.47 16.44 7.62
CA ALA A 269 -17.58 15.88 8.64
C ALA A 269 -18.32 14.94 9.62
N GLU A 270 -19.08 14.01 9.06
CA GLU A 270 -19.92 13.04 9.79
C GLU A 270 -19.47 11.59 9.56
N LEU A 271 -18.68 11.31 8.49
CA LEU A 271 -18.26 9.96 8.13
C LEU A 271 -17.03 9.52 8.93
N SER A 272 -17.11 8.35 9.55
CA SER A 272 -15.89 7.61 9.96
C SER A 272 -15.68 6.41 9.04
N TYR A 273 -14.42 6.10 8.74
CA TYR A 273 -14.01 5.02 7.86
C TYR A 273 -12.98 4.13 8.55
N ILE A 274 -13.16 2.82 8.46
CA ILE A 274 -12.22 1.82 8.95
C ILE A 274 -11.97 0.80 7.85
N ALA A 275 -10.68 0.50 7.57
CA ALA A 275 -10.28 -0.62 6.73
C ALA A 275 -9.32 -1.50 7.50
N HIS A 276 -9.67 -2.79 7.65
CA HIS A 276 -8.81 -3.73 8.33
C HIS A 276 -7.62 -4.12 7.45
N GLN A 277 -6.42 -4.05 8.02
CA GLN A 277 -5.17 -4.32 7.33
C GLN A 277 -4.17 -5.00 8.27
N LEU A 278 -3.20 -5.70 7.68
CA LEU A 278 -2.15 -6.37 8.43
C LEU A 278 -0.76 -5.96 7.93
N ASP A 279 0.11 -5.72 8.91
CA ASP A 279 1.55 -5.60 8.71
C ASP A 279 2.23 -6.91 9.07
N ILE A 280 3.25 -7.29 8.31
CA ILE A 280 4.15 -8.39 8.68
C ILE A 280 5.61 -8.01 8.45
N ALA A 281 6.50 -8.52 9.28
CA ALA A 281 7.94 -8.46 9.08
C ALA A 281 8.57 -9.84 9.34
N GLY A 282 9.72 -10.07 8.72
CA GLY A 282 10.41 -11.34 8.86
C GLY A 282 11.69 -11.41 8.06
N HIS A 283 12.09 -12.64 7.72
CA HIS A 283 13.31 -12.90 6.96
C HIS A 283 13.03 -13.80 5.77
N ALA A 284 13.65 -13.50 4.65
CA ALA A 284 13.66 -14.30 3.42
C ALA A 284 14.20 -15.71 3.70
N PRO A 285 13.97 -16.68 2.82
CA PRO A 285 14.58 -18.02 2.91
C PRO A 285 16.11 -17.93 3.03
N THR A 286 16.70 -18.90 3.76
CA THR A 286 18.18 -19.06 3.93
C THR A 286 18.78 -19.97 2.88
#